data_e5383c158f571a61e536af4fde9c3dda
#
_entry.id   e5383c158f571a61e536af4fde9c3dda
#
_cell.length_a   1.000
_cell.length_b   1.000
_cell.length_c   1.000
_cell.angle_alpha   90.00
_cell.angle_beta   90.00
_cell.angle_gamma   90.00
#
_symmetry.space_group_name_H-M   'P 1'
#
loop_
_entity.id
_entity.type
_entity.pdbx_description
1 polymer ?
#
loop_
_entity_poly.entity_id
_entity_poly.type
_entity_poly.pdbx_seq_one_letter_code
_entity_poly.pdbx_strand_id
1 'polypeptide(L)'
;LAAAAGWACCRSGRLAPAEAPSAGGGTVRDRLWIFTCAANSDFPHIGRRSVMTPAEGAFYLGVPNIIVVQSSESEARYGRLEPPFAPYTVALRPLKRVVWSVVGSGGFHSPAETNEVLELARSTPNFTGVMLDDFFTGRKEGKRAQWTVDELADIRRRLDATGKRLDIFVTLYVTHLDLPLRDYLERIDVVTLWTGNPAELANLEANLAKAETLAPKARKMLGCYLVDYGRKQGIALSAMKLQCELGLRWLCQGRIEGMIFLGNTTMDLGFESVEWTRQWIQQVGDTRL
;
A
#
# COMPACT_ATOMS: atom_id res chain seq x y z
N LEU A 1 -12.92 -28.01 -22.83
CA LEU A 1 -13.66 -28.47 -21.64
C LEU A 1 -12.92 -27.89 -20.41
N ALA A 2 -13.35 -26.73 -19.97
CA ALA A 2 -12.80 -26.06 -18.79
C ALA A 2 -13.53 -26.62 -17.55
N ALA A 3 -12.78 -27.23 -16.64
CA ALA A 3 -13.27 -27.62 -15.33
C ALA A 3 -13.36 -26.39 -14.44
N ALA A 4 -14.58 -25.96 -14.12
CA ALA A 4 -14.83 -24.97 -13.08
C ALA A 4 -14.58 -25.63 -11.71
N ALA A 5 -13.43 -25.38 -11.12
CA ALA A 5 -13.19 -25.72 -9.72
C ALA A 5 -13.87 -24.65 -8.84
N GLY A 6 -15.04 -25.00 -8.32
CA GLY A 6 -15.73 -24.17 -7.32
C GLY A 6 -14.93 -24.17 -6.02
N TRP A 7 -14.45 -23.01 -5.65
CA TRP A 7 -13.80 -22.79 -4.35
C TRP A 7 -14.89 -22.61 -3.28
N ALA A 8 -15.19 -23.70 -2.58
CA ALA A 8 -16.03 -23.66 -1.39
C ALA A 8 -15.20 -23.08 -0.22
N CYS A 9 -15.67 -21.99 0.34
CA CYS A 9 -15.12 -21.43 1.56
C CYS A 9 -15.31 -22.43 2.70
N CYS A 10 -14.21 -23.01 3.23
CA CYS A 10 -14.23 -24.02 4.26
C CYS A 10 -14.84 -23.49 5.58
N ARG A 11 -16.03 -24.01 5.90
CA ARG A 11 -16.55 -23.97 7.27
C ARG A 11 -15.97 -25.14 8.05
N SER A 12 -15.10 -24.89 9.03
CA SER A 12 -15.03 -25.73 10.25
C SER A 12 -14.10 -25.11 11.31
N GLY A 13 -14.54 -25.09 12.53
CA GLY A 13 -13.75 -24.75 13.72
C GLY A 13 -14.32 -23.60 14.54
N ARG A 14 -15.28 -23.89 15.44
CA ARG A 14 -15.74 -22.91 16.44
C ARG A 14 -14.64 -22.63 17.45
N LEU A 15 -14.16 -21.38 17.48
CA LEU A 15 -13.60 -20.75 18.65
C LEU A 15 -14.49 -19.55 18.97
N ALA A 16 -14.72 -19.30 20.27
CA ALA A 16 -15.68 -18.32 20.77
C ALA A 16 -15.39 -16.88 20.28
N PRO A 17 -16.42 -16.04 20.14
CA PRO A 17 -16.32 -14.80 19.40
C PRO A 17 -15.65 -13.69 20.21
N ALA A 18 -14.51 -13.19 19.73
CA ALA A 18 -14.21 -11.79 19.89
C ALA A 18 -15.16 -11.03 18.95
N GLU A 19 -15.82 -9.99 19.41
CA GLU A 19 -16.74 -9.18 18.62
C GLU A 19 -16.04 -8.70 17.33
N ALA A 20 -16.48 -9.25 16.20
CA ALA A 20 -16.00 -8.89 14.89
C ALA A 20 -16.44 -7.45 14.59
N PRO A 21 -15.58 -6.58 14.05
CA PRO A 21 -16.01 -5.31 13.48
C PRO A 21 -17.02 -5.63 12.36
N SER A 22 -18.13 -4.92 12.34
CA SER A 22 -19.24 -5.08 11.42
C SER A 22 -18.74 -5.29 9.99
N ALA A 23 -18.98 -6.46 9.42
CA ALA A 23 -18.74 -6.80 8.04
C ALA A 23 -19.64 -5.94 7.14
N GLY A 24 -19.19 -4.78 6.73
CA GLY A 24 -19.74 -4.04 5.61
C GLY A 24 -19.49 -4.86 4.36
N GLY A 25 -20.54 -5.45 3.78
CA GLY A 25 -20.49 -6.34 2.63
C GLY A 25 -19.86 -5.66 1.42
N GLY A 26 -18.57 -5.91 1.21
CA GLY A 26 -17.77 -5.51 0.06
C GLY A 26 -17.23 -6.71 -0.68
N THR A 27 -16.56 -6.46 -1.78
CA THR A 27 -15.86 -7.48 -2.56
C THR A 27 -14.36 -7.46 -2.27
N VAL A 28 -13.65 -8.51 -2.66
CA VAL A 28 -12.17 -8.54 -2.65
C VAL A 28 -11.61 -7.33 -3.40
N ARG A 29 -12.16 -6.99 -4.57
CA ARG A 29 -11.75 -5.82 -5.37
C ARG A 29 -11.79 -4.52 -4.58
N ASP A 30 -12.78 -4.33 -3.71
CA ASP A 30 -12.91 -3.15 -2.85
C ASP A 30 -11.77 -3.00 -1.84
N ARG A 31 -11.01 -4.07 -1.61
CA ARG A 31 -9.87 -4.15 -0.70
C ARG A 31 -8.51 -4.11 -1.42
N LEU A 32 -8.51 -4.02 -2.76
CA LEU A 32 -7.28 -3.99 -3.55
C LEU A 32 -6.86 -2.55 -3.85
N TRP A 33 -5.55 -2.32 -3.78
CA TRP A 33 -4.91 -1.03 -3.94
C TRP A 33 -3.72 -1.14 -4.89
N ILE A 34 -3.36 -0.02 -5.49
CA ILE A 34 -2.09 0.15 -6.17
C ILE A 34 -1.27 1.24 -5.49
N PHE A 35 0.02 0.97 -5.28
CA PHE A 35 1.01 1.94 -4.85
C PHE A 35 1.65 2.54 -6.09
N THR A 36 1.68 3.88 -6.20
CA THR A 36 2.02 4.53 -7.46
C THR A 36 3.03 5.64 -7.29
N CYS A 37 3.84 5.81 -8.33
CA CYS A 37 4.77 6.92 -8.52
C CYS A 37 4.44 7.68 -9.81
N ALA A 38 5.13 8.80 -10.05
CA ALA A 38 4.97 9.56 -11.27
C ALA A 38 5.25 8.73 -12.53
N ALA A 39 4.63 9.08 -13.64
CA ALA A 39 4.95 8.55 -14.95
C ALA A 39 6.39 8.91 -15.38
N ASN A 40 6.88 8.27 -16.43
CA ASN A 40 8.25 8.43 -16.95
C ASN A 40 9.34 8.05 -15.91
N SER A 41 9.01 7.11 -15.04
CA SER A 41 9.82 6.68 -13.93
C SER A 41 10.56 5.37 -14.24
N ASP A 42 11.81 5.27 -13.80
CA ASP A 42 12.56 4.01 -13.69
C ASP A 42 12.47 3.45 -12.26
N PHE A 43 11.37 3.69 -11.57
CA PHE A 43 11.06 2.96 -10.36
C PHE A 43 10.44 1.61 -10.78
N PRO A 44 10.95 0.49 -10.38
CA PRO A 44 11.81 0.15 -9.26
C PRO A 44 13.32 -0.02 -9.58
N HIS A 45 13.93 0.88 -10.33
CA HIS A 45 15.37 0.92 -10.60
C HIS A 45 15.91 -0.28 -11.39
N ILE A 46 15.15 -0.72 -12.37
CA ILE A 46 15.51 -1.87 -13.21
C ILE A 46 16.18 -1.49 -14.53
N GLY A 47 16.45 -0.19 -14.75
CA GLY A 47 17.04 0.32 -15.99
C GLY A 47 16.03 0.46 -17.14
N ARG A 48 14.70 0.43 -16.85
CA ARG A 48 13.63 0.59 -17.83
C ARG A 48 12.60 1.59 -17.30
N ARG A 49 12.24 2.55 -18.15
CA ARG A 49 11.22 3.56 -17.81
C ARG A 49 9.83 3.10 -18.18
N SER A 50 8.91 3.26 -17.24
CA SER A 50 7.48 3.14 -17.48
C SER A 50 6.90 4.50 -17.86
N VAL A 51 5.95 4.51 -18.79
CA VAL A 51 5.19 5.73 -19.16
C VAL A 51 3.83 5.78 -18.48
N MET A 52 3.46 4.76 -17.73
CA MET A 52 2.15 4.62 -17.08
C MET A 52 1.97 5.65 -15.96
N THR A 53 0.93 6.44 -16.07
CA THR A 53 0.49 7.35 -14.99
C THR A 53 -0.11 6.55 -13.81
N PRO A 54 -0.22 7.16 -12.61
CA PRO A 54 -0.89 6.55 -11.48
C PRO A 54 -2.31 6.03 -11.78
N ALA A 55 -3.12 6.85 -12.47
CA ALA A 55 -4.49 6.49 -12.81
C ALA A 55 -4.57 5.36 -13.83
N GLU A 56 -3.73 5.38 -14.86
CA GLU A 56 -3.65 4.29 -15.87
C GLU A 56 -3.23 2.98 -15.22
N GLY A 57 -2.28 3.01 -14.29
CA GLY A 57 -1.88 1.82 -13.54
C GLY A 57 -3.03 1.20 -12.73
N ALA A 58 -3.82 2.01 -12.04
CA ALA A 58 -5.00 1.55 -11.31
C ALA A 58 -6.06 0.95 -12.25
N PHE A 59 -6.32 1.62 -13.36
CA PHE A 59 -7.25 1.16 -14.38
C PHE A 59 -6.82 -0.15 -15.02
N TYR A 60 -5.54 -0.24 -15.43
CA TYR A 60 -4.98 -1.44 -16.06
C TYR A 60 -5.05 -2.65 -15.15
N LEU A 61 -4.70 -2.48 -13.88
CA LEU A 61 -4.75 -3.57 -12.89
C LEU A 61 -6.19 -3.90 -12.47
N GLY A 62 -7.14 -2.98 -12.69
CA GLY A 62 -8.55 -3.15 -12.32
C GLY A 62 -8.81 -3.01 -10.82
N VAL A 63 -8.06 -2.12 -10.14
CA VAL A 63 -8.20 -1.84 -8.71
C VAL A 63 -8.78 -0.45 -8.46
N PRO A 64 -9.69 -0.30 -7.48
CA PRO A 64 -10.40 0.95 -7.26
C PRO A 64 -9.72 1.94 -6.31
N ASN A 65 -8.61 1.54 -5.66
CA ASN A 65 -7.97 2.35 -4.62
C ASN A 65 -6.51 2.60 -4.96
N ILE A 66 -6.02 3.79 -4.60
CA ILE A 66 -4.67 4.23 -4.97
C ILE A 66 -3.94 4.89 -3.80
N ILE A 67 -2.64 4.62 -3.72
CA ILE A 67 -1.68 5.36 -2.92
C ILE A 67 -0.75 6.09 -3.90
N VAL A 68 -0.70 7.41 -3.83
CA VAL A 68 0.17 8.25 -4.65
C VAL A 68 1.37 8.67 -3.82
N VAL A 69 2.57 8.36 -4.29
CA VAL A 69 3.80 8.62 -3.54
C VAL A 69 4.68 9.63 -4.26
N GLN A 70 5.14 10.60 -3.48
CA GLN A 70 6.08 11.62 -3.89
C GLN A 70 7.52 11.12 -3.84
N SER A 71 8.40 11.75 -4.61
CA SER A 71 9.85 11.57 -4.54
C SER A 71 10.55 12.93 -4.45
N SER A 72 11.81 12.94 -4.02
CA SER A 72 12.62 14.16 -3.95
C SER A 72 13.03 14.64 -5.36
N GLU A 73 13.45 15.90 -5.45
CA GLU A 73 14.03 16.44 -6.69
C GLU A 73 15.29 15.68 -7.13
N SER A 74 16.11 15.23 -6.17
CA SER A 74 17.29 14.41 -6.47
C SER A 74 16.93 13.05 -7.06
N GLU A 75 15.70 12.58 -6.82
CA GLU A 75 15.12 11.37 -7.40
C GLU A 75 14.25 11.64 -8.63
N ALA A 76 14.18 12.88 -9.11
CA ALA A 76 13.34 13.25 -10.27
C ALA A 76 13.65 12.44 -11.53
N ARG A 77 14.86 11.88 -11.66
CA ARG A 77 15.22 10.89 -12.71
C ARG A 77 14.30 9.65 -12.69
N TYR A 78 13.67 9.36 -11.55
CA TYR A 78 12.72 8.27 -11.37
C TYR A 78 11.27 8.70 -11.56
N GLY A 79 11.07 9.96 -11.97
CA GLY A 79 9.76 10.58 -12.12
C GLY A 79 9.28 11.21 -10.81
N ARG A 80 8.81 12.46 -10.91
CA ARG A 80 8.24 13.21 -9.81
C ARG A 80 6.93 13.86 -10.24
N LEU A 81 5.95 13.88 -9.35
CA LEU A 81 4.78 14.74 -9.52
C LEU A 81 5.16 16.14 -9.07
N GLU A 82 5.03 17.12 -9.97
CA GLU A 82 5.37 18.50 -9.65
C GLU A 82 4.16 19.26 -9.11
N PRO A 83 4.31 20.08 -8.06
CA PRO A 83 3.24 21.00 -7.64
C PRO A 83 2.85 21.97 -8.78
N PRO A 84 1.60 22.45 -8.84
CA PRO A 84 0.51 22.14 -7.93
C PRO A 84 -0.12 20.76 -8.16
N PHE A 85 -0.51 20.08 -7.07
CA PHE A 85 -1.04 18.71 -7.15
C PHE A 85 -2.52 18.62 -7.52
N ALA A 86 -3.27 19.70 -7.39
CA ALA A 86 -4.70 19.72 -7.68
C ALA A 86 -5.09 19.19 -9.08
N PRO A 87 -4.37 19.49 -10.18
CA PRO A 87 -4.68 18.95 -11.51
C PRO A 87 -4.64 17.42 -11.57
N TYR A 88 -3.73 16.76 -10.84
CA TYR A 88 -3.64 15.30 -10.85
C TYR A 88 -4.87 14.63 -10.25
N THR A 89 -5.57 15.30 -9.31
CA THR A 89 -6.77 14.74 -8.68
C THR A 89 -7.90 14.52 -9.67
N VAL A 90 -7.91 15.22 -10.81
CA VAL A 90 -8.94 15.06 -11.86
C VAL A 90 -8.96 13.64 -12.40
N ALA A 91 -7.78 13.07 -12.70
CA ALA A 91 -7.65 11.70 -13.18
C ALA A 91 -7.97 10.65 -12.10
N LEU A 92 -7.93 11.04 -10.82
CA LEU A 92 -8.20 10.16 -9.68
C LEU A 92 -9.66 10.15 -9.23
N ARG A 93 -10.52 11.04 -9.78
CA ARG A 93 -11.95 11.12 -9.40
C ARG A 93 -12.74 9.83 -9.58
N PRO A 94 -12.48 8.98 -10.60
CA PRO A 94 -13.19 7.71 -10.77
C PRO A 94 -12.84 6.65 -9.71
N LEU A 95 -11.74 6.83 -8.98
CA LEU A 95 -11.30 5.87 -7.97
C LEU A 95 -12.12 6.01 -6.67
N LYS A 96 -12.25 4.92 -5.93
CA LYS A 96 -13.01 4.90 -4.68
C LYS A 96 -12.28 5.59 -3.53
N ARG A 97 -10.98 5.32 -3.39
CA ARG A 97 -10.17 5.85 -2.30
C ARG A 97 -8.81 6.31 -2.81
N VAL A 98 -8.41 7.48 -2.39
CA VAL A 98 -7.12 8.10 -2.69
C VAL A 98 -6.39 8.38 -1.38
N VAL A 99 -5.17 7.92 -1.30
CA VAL A 99 -4.20 8.23 -0.24
C VAL A 99 -2.99 8.88 -0.90
N TRP A 100 -2.47 9.95 -0.33
CA TRP A 100 -1.34 10.68 -0.90
C TRP A 100 -0.23 10.82 0.13
N SER A 101 1.03 10.66 -0.27
CA SER A 101 2.14 10.73 0.68
C SER A 101 2.42 12.15 1.16
N VAL A 102 2.71 12.28 2.45
CA VAL A 102 3.29 13.46 3.09
C VAL A 102 4.73 13.18 3.54
N VAL A 103 5.09 11.91 3.62
CA VAL A 103 6.45 11.40 3.55
C VAL A 103 6.48 10.44 2.39
N GLY A 104 7.36 10.66 1.42
CA GLY A 104 7.45 9.92 0.18
C GLY A 104 8.67 9.02 0.13
N SER A 105 8.98 8.54 -1.07
CA SER A 105 10.09 7.64 -1.36
C SER A 105 11.42 8.17 -0.78
N GLY A 106 12.24 7.29 -0.21
CA GLY A 106 13.47 7.65 0.49
C GLY A 106 13.26 8.48 1.77
N GLY A 107 12.02 8.56 2.28
CA GLY A 107 11.67 9.37 3.44
C GLY A 107 11.60 10.87 3.11
N PHE A 108 11.49 11.23 1.85
CA PHE A 108 11.36 12.63 1.42
C PHE A 108 10.11 13.28 2.00
N HIS A 109 10.26 14.49 2.52
CA HIS A 109 9.14 15.31 2.97
C HIS A 109 9.43 16.79 2.79
N SER A 110 8.38 17.55 2.45
CA SER A 110 8.40 18.99 2.27
C SER A 110 7.22 19.62 3.01
N PRO A 111 7.43 20.61 3.88
CA PRO A 111 6.32 21.32 4.54
C PRO A 111 5.34 21.97 3.55
N ALA A 112 5.85 22.52 2.44
CA ALA A 112 5.03 23.13 1.40
C ALA A 112 4.12 22.09 0.73
N GLU A 113 4.69 20.95 0.29
CA GLU A 113 3.93 19.87 -0.33
C GLU A 113 2.96 19.22 0.65
N THR A 114 3.36 19.05 1.92
CA THR A 114 2.46 18.57 2.98
C THR A 114 1.24 19.48 3.12
N ASN A 115 1.42 20.80 3.10
CA ASN A 115 0.31 21.75 3.16
C ASN A 115 -0.63 21.59 1.97
N GLU A 116 -0.10 21.42 0.76
CA GLU A 116 -0.89 21.23 -0.44
C GLU A 116 -1.67 19.90 -0.39
N VAL A 117 -1.04 18.80 0.04
CA VAL A 117 -1.72 17.51 0.22
C VAL A 117 -2.87 17.61 1.22
N LEU A 118 -2.70 18.34 2.32
CA LEU A 118 -3.77 18.55 3.31
C LEU A 118 -4.92 19.41 2.74
N GLU A 119 -4.63 20.36 1.86
CA GLU A 119 -5.67 21.11 1.16
C GLU A 119 -6.43 20.22 0.15
N LEU A 120 -5.73 19.35 -0.59
CA LEU A 120 -6.37 18.33 -1.41
C LEU A 120 -7.25 17.39 -0.58
N ALA A 121 -6.78 17.00 0.59
CA ALA A 121 -7.55 16.14 1.50
C ALA A 121 -8.89 16.79 1.91
N ARG A 122 -8.90 18.12 2.09
CA ARG A 122 -10.09 18.88 2.42
C ARG A 122 -11.06 18.98 1.24
N SER A 123 -10.55 19.25 0.04
CA SER A 123 -11.34 19.59 -1.16
C SER A 123 -11.73 18.39 -2.02
N THR A 124 -11.03 17.25 -1.92
CA THR A 124 -11.22 16.08 -2.79
C THR A 124 -12.09 15.03 -2.09
N PRO A 125 -13.29 14.69 -2.61
CA PRO A 125 -14.26 13.84 -1.89
C PRO A 125 -13.76 12.43 -1.56
N ASN A 126 -13.04 11.78 -2.48
CA ASN A 126 -12.53 10.41 -2.35
C ASN A 126 -11.13 10.33 -1.70
N PHE A 127 -10.61 11.44 -1.19
CA PHE A 127 -9.38 11.44 -0.42
C PHE A 127 -9.64 10.89 0.98
N THR A 128 -8.95 9.81 1.35
CA THR A 128 -9.24 9.02 2.56
C THR A 128 -8.09 8.94 3.56
N GLY A 129 -6.90 9.42 3.22
CA GLY A 129 -5.77 9.40 4.13
C GLY A 129 -4.46 9.89 3.54
N VAL A 130 -3.46 9.93 4.38
CA VAL A 130 -2.08 10.26 4.01
C VAL A 130 -1.15 9.07 4.22
N MET A 131 -0.07 9.01 3.41
CA MET A 131 0.93 7.95 3.46
C MET A 131 2.26 8.49 3.99
N LEU A 132 2.87 7.74 4.89
CA LEU A 132 4.22 7.89 5.38
C LEU A 132 5.07 6.77 4.78
N ASP A 133 5.61 7.01 3.58
CA ASP A 133 6.48 6.06 2.91
C ASP A 133 7.92 6.20 3.37
N ASP A 134 8.67 5.08 3.44
CA ASP A 134 10.05 5.05 3.96
C ASP A 134 10.25 5.84 5.26
N PHE A 135 9.20 5.85 6.10
CA PHE A 135 9.13 6.67 7.30
C PHE A 135 10.11 6.23 8.38
N PHE A 136 10.29 4.92 8.57
CA PHE A 136 11.21 4.39 9.57
C PHE A 136 12.61 4.22 8.99
N THR A 137 13.62 4.74 9.68
CA THR A 137 15.01 4.81 9.19
C THR A 137 15.84 3.56 9.53
N GLY A 138 15.23 2.59 10.19
CA GLY A 138 15.96 1.41 10.67
C GLY A 138 16.92 1.76 11.83
N ARG A 139 18.08 1.11 11.86
CA ARG A 139 19.12 1.35 12.89
C ARG A 139 20.16 2.39 12.46
N LYS A 140 19.97 3.06 11.33
CA LYS A 140 20.92 4.03 10.81
C LYS A 140 20.74 5.39 11.51
N GLU A 141 21.85 6.05 11.84
CA GLU A 141 21.94 7.47 12.20
C GLU A 141 21.26 7.94 13.49
N GLY A 142 20.95 7.06 14.44
CA GLY A 142 20.37 7.47 15.73
C GLY A 142 18.93 8.02 15.66
N LYS A 143 18.34 8.10 14.44
CA LYS A 143 16.93 8.42 14.24
C LYS A 143 16.13 7.13 14.06
N ARG A 144 14.92 7.08 14.61
CA ARG A 144 14.01 5.94 14.43
C ARG A 144 13.06 6.14 13.25
N ALA A 145 12.73 7.39 12.94
CA ALA A 145 11.79 7.79 11.90
C ALA A 145 12.14 9.16 11.32
N GLN A 146 11.51 9.54 10.22
CA GLN A 146 11.70 10.85 9.57
C GLN A 146 11.24 12.00 10.46
N TRP A 147 10.18 11.79 11.23
CA TRP A 147 9.63 12.74 12.19
C TRP A 147 9.73 12.21 13.62
N THR A 148 9.65 13.10 14.58
CA THR A 148 9.40 12.78 15.98
C THR A 148 7.94 12.36 16.20
N VAL A 149 7.66 11.78 17.36
CA VAL A 149 6.29 11.41 17.75
C VAL A 149 5.38 12.65 17.84
N ASP A 150 5.94 13.80 18.25
CA ASP A 150 5.19 15.05 18.36
C ASP A 150 4.86 15.66 16.99
N GLU A 151 5.77 15.58 16.02
CA GLU A 151 5.51 15.98 14.62
C GLU A 151 4.44 15.08 13.99
N LEU A 152 4.47 13.78 14.25
CA LEU A 152 3.41 12.88 13.82
C LEU A 152 2.06 13.21 14.46
N ALA A 153 2.05 13.59 15.75
CA ALA A 153 0.84 14.05 16.43
C ALA A 153 0.32 15.38 15.84
N ASP A 154 1.22 16.26 15.36
CA ASP A 154 0.83 17.49 14.66
C ASP A 154 0.08 17.18 13.35
N ILE A 155 0.60 16.26 12.55
CA ILE A 155 -0.10 15.83 11.33
C ILE A 155 -1.50 15.28 11.66
N ARG A 156 -1.66 14.49 12.72
CA ARG A 156 -2.99 14.03 13.17
C ARG A 156 -3.93 15.22 13.45
N ARG A 157 -3.49 16.20 14.24
CA ARG A 157 -4.32 17.39 14.53
C ARG A 157 -4.72 18.15 13.27
N ARG A 158 -3.80 18.27 12.30
CA ARG A 158 -4.06 18.96 11.02
C ARG A 158 -5.03 18.16 10.13
N LEU A 159 -4.95 16.84 10.12
CA LEU A 159 -5.91 15.97 9.43
C LEU A 159 -7.31 16.08 10.07
N ASP A 160 -7.40 16.06 11.40
CA ASP A 160 -8.67 16.20 12.12
C ASP A 160 -9.32 17.57 11.85
N ALA A 161 -8.51 18.63 11.70
CA ALA A 161 -8.99 19.97 11.34
C ALA A 161 -9.58 20.09 9.92
N THR A 162 -9.42 19.07 9.06
CA THR A 162 -10.08 19.04 7.74
C THR A 162 -11.59 18.82 7.82
N GLY A 163 -12.12 18.37 8.96
CA GLY A 163 -13.51 17.98 9.15
C GLY A 163 -13.84 16.61 8.55
N LYS A 164 -12.88 15.88 8.01
CA LYS A 164 -13.04 14.52 7.48
C LYS A 164 -12.25 13.53 8.36
N ARG A 165 -12.77 12.31 8.46
CA ARG A 165 -11.96 11.21 9.00
C ARG A 165 -10.95 10.77 7.94
N LEU A 166 -9.68 11.06 8.18
CA LEU A 166 -8.56 10.71 7.31
C LEU A 166 -7.59 9.81 8.06
N ASP A 167 -7.20 8.72 7.42
CA ASP A 167 -6.29 7.74 8.01
C ASP A 167 -4.82 8.12 7.77
N ILE A 168 -3.95 7.78 8.72
CA ILE A 168 -2.50 7.81 8.55
C ILE A 168 -2.03 6.39 8.25
N PHE A 169 -1.49 6.19 7.04
CA PHE A 169 -0.86 4.96 6.58
C PHE A 169 0.65 5.05 6.80
N VAL A 170 1.30 3.93 7.11
CA VAL A 170 2.76 3.87 7.18
C VAL A 170 3.29 2.60 6.50
N THR A 171 4.41 2.74 5.79
CA THR A 171 5.19 1.60 5.30
C THR A 171 5.97 0.98 6.45
N LEU A 172 5.76 -0.31 6.69
CA LEU A 172 6.50 -1.12 7.66
C LEU A 172 7.17 -2.27 6.91
N TYR A 173 8.47 -2.25 6.82
CA TYR A 173 9.23 -3.37 6.25
C TYR A 173 9.41 -4.48 7.28
N VAL A 174 9.48 -5.73 6.82
CA VAL A 174 9.72 -6.88 7.72
C VAL A 174 11.01 -6.74 8.52
N THR A 175 12.01 -6.02 7.98
CA THR A 175 13.26 -5.68 8.67
C THR A 175 13.09 -4.71 9.84
N HIS A 176 11.93 -4.05 9.95
CA HIS A 176 11.61 -3.10 11.02
C HIS A 176 10.83 -3.74 12.19
N LEU A 177 10.38 -4.99 12.05
CA LEU A 177 9.49 -5.64 13.02
C LEU A 177 10.10 -5.80 14.42
N ASP A 178 11.43 -5.82 14.51
CA ASP A 178 12.15 -5.97 15.79
C ASP A 178 12.70 -4.62 16.31
N LEU A 179 12.26 -3.48 15.71
CA LEU A 179 12.63 -2.14 16.16
C LEU A 179 11.64 -1.61 17.23
N PRO A 180 12.08 -0.73 18.14
CA PRO A 180 11.22 -0.14 19.16
C PRO A 180 10.35 1.00 18.59
N LEU A 181 9.33 0.65 17.83
CA LEU A 181 8.46 1.58 17.08
C LEU A 181 7.06 1.75 17.68
N ARG A 182 6.76 1.14 18.81
CA ARG A 182 5.41 1.10 19.39
C ARG A 182 4.82 2.49 19.61
N ASP A 183 5.59 3.45 20.09
CA ASP A 183 5.18 4.83 20.37
C ASP A 183 4.73 5.59 19.10
N TYR A 184 5.32 5.29 17.94
CA TYR A 184 4.88 5.77 16.63
C TYR A 184 3.63 5.03 16.15
N LEU A 185 3.67 3.69 16.22
CA LEU A 185 2.61 2.83 15.66
C LEU A 185 1.27 2.97 16.41
N GLU A 186 1.28 3.42 17.67
CA GLU A 186 0.07 3.77 18.42
C GLU A 186 -0.69 4.98 17.83
N ARG A 187 -0.06 5.77 16.97
CA ARG A 187 -0.62 6.95 16.30
C ARG A 187 -0.97 6.70 14.82
N ILE A 188 -0.75 5.50 14.35
CA ILE A 188 -0.99 5.07 12.97
C ILE A 188 -2.32 4.34 12.88
N ASP A 189 -3.12 4.64 11.85
CA ASP A 189 -4.38 3.95 11.59
C ASP A 189 -4.20 2.68 10.76
N VAL A 190 -3.26 2.70 9.80
CA VAL A 190 -3.03 1.60 8.86
C VAL A 190 -1.54 1.31 8.71
N VAL A 191 -1.13 0.10 9.02
CA VAL A 191 0.21 -0.40 8.77
C VAL A 191 0.21 -1.22 7.48
N THR A 192 1.05 -0.83 6.52
CA THR A 192 1.28 -1.57 5.28
C THR A 192 2.57 -2.38 5.42
N LEU A 193 2.45 -3.72 5.46
CA LEU A 193 3.56 -4.65 5.70
C LEU A 193 4.21 -5.07 4.37
N TRP A 194 5.51 -4.84 4.23
CA TRP A 194 6.25 -5.08 3.00
C TRP A 194 7.43 -6.02 3.19
N THR A 195 7.57 -6.99 2.25
CA THR A 195 8.69 -7.95 2.21
C THR A 195 9.49 -7.74 0.93
N GLY A 196 10.60 -7.00 1.02
CA GLY A 196 11.41 -6.60 -0.15
C GLY A 196 12.23 -7.74 -0.75
N ASN A 197 12.62 -8.74 0.04
CA ASN A 197 13.38 -9.90 -0.42
C ASN A 197 12.42 -11.07 -0.70
N PRO A 198 12.28 -11.54 -1.95
CA PRO A 198 11.39 -12.68 -2.27
C PRO A 198 11.70 -13.96 -1.50
N ALA A 199 12.94 -14.19 -1.08
CA ALA A 199 13.30 -15.36 -0.28
C ALA A 199 12.66 -15.34 1.13
N GLU A 200 12.31 -14.15 1.64
CA GLU A 200 11.68 -13.99 2.95
C GLU A 200 10.14 -14.15 2.92
N LEU A 201 9.55 -14.28 1.74
CA LEU A 201 8.10 -14.47 1.60
C LEU A 201 7.59 -15.76 2.26
N ALA A 202 8.45 -16.75 2.45
CA ALA A 202 8.12 -17.95 3.24
C ALA A 202 7.75 -17.63 4.69
N ASN A 203 8.21 -16.48 5.22
CA ASN A 203 7.98 -16.04 6.59
C ASN A 203 6.78 -15.09 6.74
N LEU A 204 5.99 -14.84 5.67
CA LEU A 204 4.91 -13.86 5.67
C LEU A 204 3.91 -14.04 6.82
N GLU A 205 3.52 -15.29 7.13
CA GLU A 205 2.58 -15.59 8.24
C GLU A 205 3.15 -15.14 9.59
N ALA A 206 4.40 -15.49 9.87
CA ALA A 206 5.08 -15.09 11.10
C ALA A 206 5.30 -13.57 11.17
N ASN A 207 5.62 -12.95 10.04
CA ASN A 207 5.81 -11.50 9.96
C ASN A 207 4.51 -10.73 10.16
N LEU A 208 3.37 -11.21 9.62
CA LEU A 208 2.07 -10.63 9.91
C LEU A 208 1.73 -10.73 11.40
N ALA A 209 1.93 -11.88 12.02
CA ALA A 209 1.68 -12.07 13.47
C ALA A 209 2.54 -11.11 14.32
N LYS A 210 3.81 -10.90 13.95
CA LYS A 210 4.66 -9.88 14.60
C LYS A 210 4.10 -8.48 14.43
N ALA A 211 3.66 -8.10 13.22
CA ALA A 211 3.08 -6.79 12.96
C ALA A 211 1.75 -6.57 13.72
N GLU A 212 0.92 -7.62 13.87
CA GLU A 212 -0.29 -7.60 14.69
C GLU A 212 0.05 -7.32 16.17
N THR A 213 1.10 -7.94 16.67
CA THR A 213 1.58 -7.74 18.07
C THR A 213 2.21 -6.35 18.26
N LEU A 214 2.98 -5.87 17.29
CA LEU A 214 3.69 -4.60 17.38
C LEU A 214 2.74 -3.41 17.31
N ALA A 215 1.70 -3.49 16.47
CA ALA A 215 0.71 -2.45 16.23
C ALA A 215 -0.73 -2.97 16.41
N PRO A 216 -1.16 -3.35 17.63
CA PRO A 216 -2.43 -4.07 17.84
C PRO A 216 -3.67 -3.22 17.49
N LYS A 217 -3.58 -1.90 17.52
CA LYS A 217 -4.70 -0.99 17.22
C LYS A 217 -4.80 -0.63 15.74
N ALA A 218 -3.69 -0.66 15.01
CA ALA A 218 -3.67 -0.31 13.61
C ALA A 218 -4.24 -1.44 12.76
N ARG A 219 -5.00 -1.12 11.72
CA ARG A 219 -5.39 -2.06 10.66
C ARG A 219 -4.16 -2.44 9.85
N LYS A 220 -4.12 -3.64 9.28
CA LYS A 220 -2.99 -4.14 8.49
C LYS A 220 -3.37 -4.25 7.02
N MET A 221 -2.41 -3.98 6.17
CA MET A 221 -2.50 -4.26 4.74
C MET A 221 -1.24 -4.98 4.28
N LEU A 222 -1.38 -5.88 3.32
CA LEU A 222 -0.24 -6.59 2.73
C LEU A 222 0.26 -5.83 1.50
N GLY A 223 1.52 -5.42 1.53
CA GLY A 223 2.24 -4.92 0.36
C GLY A 223 2.80 -6.07 -0.48
N CYS A 224 2.48 -6.07 -1.77
CA CYS A 224 2.88 -7.09 -2.73
C CYS A 224 3.78 -6.46 -3.81
N TYR A 225 5.03 -6.85 -3.83
CA TYR A 225 5.94 -6.46 -4.91
C TYR A 225 5.68 -7.28 -6.17
N LEU A 226 5.58 -6.59 -7.31
CA LEU A 226 5.50 -7.21 -8.64
C LEU A 226 6.89 -7.46 -9.24
N VAL A 227 7.93 -6.97 -8.58
CA VAL A 227 9.33 -7.04 -9.02
C VAL A 227 10.24 -7.62 -7.95
N ASP A 228 11.31 -8.22 -8.38
CA ASP A 228 12.46 -8.61 -7.56
C ASP A 228 13.56 -7.54 -7.74
N TYR A 229 13.71 -6.68 -6.75
CA TYR A 229 14.71 -5.61 -6.75
C TYR A 229 16.14 -6.13 -6.84
N GLY A 230 16.43 -7.26 -6.19
CA GLY A 230 17.74 -7.87 -6.20
C GLY A 230 18.18 -8.34 -7.59
N ARG A 231 17.23 -8.86 -8.36
CA ARG A 231 17.44 -9.37 -9.72
C ARG A 231 17.07 -8.38 -10.82
N LYS A 232 16.47 -7.24 -10.47
CA LYS A 232 16.02 -6.19 -11.40
C LYS A 232 15.09 -6.73 -12.50
N GLN A 233 14.13 -7.55 -12.14
CA GLN A 233 13.18 -8.20 -13.05
C GLN A 233 11.81 -8.39 -12.39
N GLY A 234 10.82 -8.86 -13.16
CA GLY A 234 9.55 -9.30 -12.57
C GLY A 234 9.76 -10.37 -11.51
N ILE A 235 8.99 -10.32 -10.42
CA ILE A 235 9.06 -11.35 -9.38
C ILE A 235 8.63 -12.71 -9.94
N ALA A 236 9.22 -13.80 -9.44
CA ALA A 236 8.85 -15.15 -9.85
C ALA A 236 7.34 -15.42 -9.61
N LEU A 237 6.66 -16.07 -10.54
CA LEU A 237 5.23 -16.36 -10.40
C LEU A 237 4.87 -17.13 -9.12
N SER A 238 5.73 -18.05 -8.68
CA SER A 238 5.52 -18.79 -7.43
C SER A 238 5.47 -17.86 -6.22
N ALA A 239 6.34 -16.85 -6.19
CA ALA A 239 6.37 -15.84 -5.13
C ALA A 239 5.15 -14.91 -5.23
N MET A 240 4.72 -14.52 -6.43
CA MET A 240 3.51 -13.71 -6.61
C MET A 240 2.26 -14.46 -6.19
N LYS A 241 2.13 -15.72 -6.59
CA LYS A 241 1.03 -16.61 -6.17
C LYS A 241 0.96 -16.75 -4.66
N LEU A 242 2.09 -16.97 -4.00
CA LEU A 242 2.15 -17.06 -2.54
C LEU A 242 1.62 -15.80 -1.86
N GLN A 243 2.05 -14.60 -2.30
CA GLN A 243 1.56 -13.33 -1.77
C GLN A 243 0.04 -13.19 -1.96
N CYS A 244 -0.46 -13.49 -3.15
CA CYS A 244 -1.88 -13.37 -3.47
C CYS A 244 -2.75 -14.39 -2.72
N GLU A 245 -2.32 -15.64 -2.59
CA GLU A 245 -3.06 -16.69 -1.88
C GLU A 245 -3.13 -16.41 -0.38
N LEU A 246 -2.00 -16.01 0.24
CA LEU A 246 -1.97 -15.63 1.64
C LEU A 246 -2.81 -14.37 1.89
N GLY A 247 -2.66 -13.34 1.06
CA GLY A 247 -3.40 -12.10 1.17
C GLY A 247 -4.92 -12.32 1.06
N LEU A 248 -5.38 -13.12 0.08
CA LEU A 248 -6.79 -13.45 -0.07
C LEU A 248 -7.34 -14.18 1.16
N ARG A 249 -6.59 -15.17 1.67
CA ARG A 249 -6.97 -15.89 2.88
C ARG A 249 -7.11 -14.94 4.07
N TRP A 250 -6.16 -14.03 4.26
CA TRP A 250 -6.19 -13.07 5.36
C TRP A 250 -7.28 -12.02 5.22
N LEU A 251 -7.62 -11.61 4.00
CA LEU A 251 -8.80 -10.77 3.74
C LEU A 251 -10.09 -11.49 4.18
N CYS A 252 -10.27 -12.76 3.76
CA CYS A 252 -11.42 -13.57 4.16
C CYS A 252 -11.51 -13.82 5.68
N GLN A 253 -10.37 -13.84 6.36
CA GLN A 253 -10.28 -13.98 7.82
C GLN A 253 -10.44 -12.65 8.57
N GLY A 254 -10.47 -11.51 7.87
CA GLY A 254 -10.48 -10.18 8.49
C GLY A 254 -9.18 -9.78 9.19
N ARG A 255 -8.07 -10.49 8.94
CA ARG A 255 -6.75 -10.18 9.52
C ARG A 255 -6.08 -8.99 8.84
N ILE A 256 -6.35 -8.77 7.56
CA ILE A 256 -5.91 -7.58 6.83
C ILE A 256 -7.10 -6.86 6.23
N GLU A 257 -6.98 -5.54 6.08
CA GLU A 257 -7.99 -4.69 5.47
C GLU A 257 -7.87 -4.64 3.94
N GLY A 258 -6.68 -4.87 3.41
CA GLY A 258 -6.43 -4.76 1.97
C GLY A 258 -5.09 -5.32 1.53
N MET A 259 -4.92 -5.39 0.22
CA MET A 259 -3.67 -5.72 -0.45
C MET A 259 -3.26 -4.57 -1.36
N ILE A 260 -1.96 -4.27 -1.39
CA ILE A 260 -1.39 -3.16 -2.16
C ILE A 260 -0.37 -3.72 -3.14
N PHE A 261 -0.56 -3.49 -4.43
CA PHE A 261 0.38 -3.91 -5.47
C PHE A 261 1.29 -2.75 -5.86
N LEU A 262 2.59 -2.98 -5.85
CA LEU A 262 3.59 -2.00 -6.29
C LEU A 262 3.98 -2.34 -7.73
N GLY A 263 3.79 -1.50 -8.70
CA GLY A 263 3.20 -0.18 -8.82
C GLY A 263 2.91 0.08 -10.30
N ASN A 264 2.30 1.24 -10.62
CA ASN A 264 2.01 1.62 -12.02
C ASN A 264 3.22 1.49 -12.93
N THR A 265 4.39 1.83 -12.44
CA THR A 265 5.68 1.84 -13.15
C THR A 265 6.21 0.46 -13.53
N THR A 266 5.44 -0.59 -13.33
CA THR A 266 5.77 -1.96 -13.78
C THR A 266 4.81 -2.51 -14.82
N MET A 267 3.68 -1.80 -15.05
CA MET A 267 2.54 -2.34 -15.81
C MET A 267 2.82 -2.48 -17.30
N ASP A 268 3.62 -1.60 -17.89
CA ASP A 268 3.99 -1.56 -19.32
C ASP A 268 5.36 -2.19 -19.64
N LEU A 269 5.97 -2.86 -18.66
CA LEU A 269 7.30 -3.45 -18.82
C LEU A 269 7.29 -4.93 -19.29
N GLY A 270 6.11 -5.51 -19.46
CA GLY A 270 5.95 -6.88 -19.98
C GLY A 270 6.32 -7.98 -18.97
N PHE A 271 6.13 -7.73 -17.67
CA PHE A 271 6.38 -8.74 -16.65
C PHE A 271 5.22 -9.74 -16.55
N GLU A 272 5.55 -11.02 -16.56
CA GLU A 272 4.59 -12.12 -16.40
C GLU A 272 3.83 -12.01 -15.06
N SER A 273 4.51 -11.58 -13.99
CA SER A 273 3.91 -11.34 -12.67
C SER A 273 2.78 -10.29 -12.72
N VAL A 274 2.92 -9.25 -13.53
CA VAL A 274 1.91 -8.20 -13.70
C VAL A 274 0.66 -8.77 -14.39
N GLU A 275 0.84 -9.44 -15.53
CA GLU A 275 -0.27 -10.03 -16.28
C GLU A 275 -1.00 -11.11 -15.49
N TRP A 276 -0.25 -11.95 -14.80
CA TRP A 276 -0.84 -12.95 -13.92
C TRP A 276 -1.65 -12.31 -12.79
N THR A 277 -1.12 -11.26 -12.15
CA THR A 277 -1.83 -10.54 -11.07
C THR A 277 -3.11 -9.90 -11.58
N ARG A 278 -3.09 -9.29 -12.77
CA ARG A 278 -4.29 -8.72 -13.40
C ARG A 278 -5.36 -9.78 -13.64
N GLN A 279 -4.99 -10.94 -14.17
CA GLN A 279 -5.90 -12.06 -14.38
C GLN A 279 -6.43 -12.62 -13.05
N TRP A 280 -5.59 -12.75 -12.04
CA TRP A 280 -5.99 -13.17 -10.71
C TRP A 280 -7.01 -12.20 -10.09
N ILE A 281 -6.80 -10.88 -10.21
CA ILE A 281 -7.76 -9.87 -9.75
C ILE A 281 -9.11 -10.00 -10.48
N GLN A 282 -9.10 -10.29 -11.78
CA GLN A 282 -10.34 -10.55 -12.53
C GLN A 282 -11.09 -11.79 -12.03
N GLN A 283 -10.36 -12.82 -11.62
CA GLN A 283 -10.95 -14.07 -11.13
C GLN A 283 -11.55 -13.95 -9.73
N VAL A 284 -10.84 -13.27 -8.81
CA VAL A 284 -11.24 -13.22 -7.39
C VAL A 284 -11.93 -11.92 -6.99
N GLY A 285 -11.82 -10.87 -7.81
CA GLY A 285 -12.18 -9.51 -7.43
C GLY A 285 -13.64 -9.36 -6.99
N ASP A 286 -14.55 -10.08 -7.58
CA ASP A 286 -15.99 -9.98 -7.30
C ASP A 286 -16.46 -10.94 -6.19
N THR A 287 -15.52 -11.69 -5.59
CA THR A 287 -15.79 -12.53 -4.40
C THR A 287 -16.20 -11.63 -3.23
N ARG A 288 -17.30 -11.96 -2.58
CA ARG A 288 -17.79 -11.26 -1.38
C ARG A 288 -16.97 -11.66 -0.15
N LEU A 289 -16.65 -10.67 0.67
CA LEU A 289 -15.95 -10.83 1.93
C LEU A 289 -16.92 -10.83 3.11
#